data_d6a104849e5d79e983c24248eb982a1c
#
_entry.id   d6a104849e5d79e983c24248eb982a1c
#
_cell.length_a   1.000
_cell.length_b   1.000
_cell.length_c   1.000
_cell.angle_alpha   90.00
_cell.angle_beta   90.00
_cell.angle_gamma   90.00
#
_symmetry.space_group_name_H-M   'P 1'
#
loop_
_entity.id
_entity.type
_entity.pdbx_description
1 polymer ?
#
loop_
_entity_poly.entity_id
_entity_poly.type
_entity_poly.pdbx_seq_one_letter_code
_entity_poly.pdbx_strand_id
1 'polypeptide(L)'
;MELDEWFETYLESRYGCRDEAVEKAWDILRKTVYANEGNYESAITARPTFEKHNNWAYTDIPYDPVEVIKAWKYLLQAADRLGKNPCYRYDLILVGKQVLANYATIIQQKFGEDYRTKDLPAFTRNSREFMELIDDMDELMGTHEAFLLGK
;
A
#
# COMPACT_ATOMS: atom_id res chain seq x y z
N MET A 1 4.16 13.88 -27.51
CA MET A 1 3.12 13.34 -26.59
C MET A 1 3.49 13.80 -25.20
N GLU A 2 2.65 14.60 -24.59
CA GLU A 2 2.85 15.01 -23.19
C GLU A 2 2.65 13.81 -22.27
N LEU A 3 3.30 13.83 -21.10
CA LEU A 3 3.27 12.70 -20.15
C LEU A 3 1.83 12.36 -19.71
N ASP A 4 1.00 13.37 -19.52
CA ASP A 4 -0.38 13.17 -19.09
C ASP A 4 -1.23 12.51 -20.18
N GLU A 5 -1.10 12.95 -21.44
CA GLU A 5 -1.76 12.33 -22.58
C GLU A 5 -1.35 10.85 -22.78
N TRP A 6 -0.05 10.57 -22.62
CA TRP A 6 0.46 9.19 -22.66
C TRP A 6 -0.17 8.34 -21.54
N PHE A 7 -0.27 8.92 -20.36
CA PHE A 7 -0.77 8.20 -19.18
C PHE A 7 -2.27 7.89 -19.29
N GLU A 8 -3.07 8.82 -19.80
CA GLU A 8 -4.49 8.57 -20.10
C GLU A 8 -4.64 7.41 -21.11
N THR A 9 -3.85 7.43 -22.18
CA THR A 9 -3.86 6.37 -23.20
C THR A 9 -3.44 5.01 -22.59
N TYR A 10 -2.44 5.02 -21.70
CA TYR A 10 -2.00 3.83 -20.98
C TYR A 10 -3.13 3.24 -20.12
N LEU A 11 -3.84 4.06 -19.34
CA LEU A 11 -4.94 3.60 -18.49
C LEU A 11 -6.08 3.03 -19.31
N GLU A 12 -6.46 3.70 -20.41
CA GLU A 12 -7.51 3.21 -21.32
C GLU A 12 -7.12 1.85 -21.93
N SER A 13 -5.87 1.71 -22.37
CA SER A 13 -5.36 0.42 -22.89
C SER A 13 -5.35 -0.67 -21.82
N ARG A 14 -4.97 -0.34 -20.57
CA ARG A 14 -4.86 -1.28 -19.46
C ARG A 14 -6.21 -1.80 -18.98
N TYR A 15 -7.21 -0.94 -18.90
CA TYR A 15 -8.52 -1.29 -18.36
C TYR A 15 -9.60 -1.50 -19.42
N GLY A 16 -9.30 -1.16 -20.67
CA GLY A 16 -10.22 -1.31 -21.81
C GLY A 16 -11.28 -0.21 -21.91
N CYS A 17 -11.25 0.77 -21.04
CA CYS A 17 -12.12 1.95 -21.06
C CYS A 17 -11.54 3.07 -20.20
N ARG A 18 -12.06 4.29 -20.38
CA ARG A 18 -11.80 5.42 -19.49
C ARG A 18 -12.72 5.35 -18.27
N ASP A 19 -12.18 5.61 -17.10
CA ASP A 19 -12.92 5.67 -15.83
C ASP A 19 -12.36 6.79 -14.95
N GLU A 20 -13.18 7.78 -14.67
CA GLU A 20 -12.76 8.97 -13.90
C GLU A 20 -12.24 8.64 -12.50
N ALA A 21 -12.81 7.63 -11.84
CA ALA A 21 -12.35 7.23 -10.51
C ALA A 21 -10.95 6.62 -10.59
N VAL A 22 -10.68 5.80 -11.60
CA VAL A 22 -9.36 5.24 -11.86
C VAL A 22 -8.35 6.33 -12.20
N GLU A 23 -8.70 7.28 -13.06
CA GLU A 23 -7.83 8.42 -13.41
C GLU A 23 -7.43 9.21 -12.16
N LYS A 24 -8.38 9.52 -11.27
CA LYS A 24 -8.11 10.18 -9.97
C LYS A 24 -7.20 9.36 -9.06
N ALA A 25 -7.41 8.06 -8.98
CA ALA A 25 -6.57 7.18 -8.18
C ALA A 25 -5.12 7.20 -8.66
N TRP A 26 -4.92 7.07 -9.97
CA TRP A 26 -3.58 7.05 -10.55
C TRP A 26 -2.88 8.41 -10.51
N ASP A 27 -3.61 9.52 -10.60
CA ASP A 27 -3.02 10.86 -10.41
C ASP A 27 -2.44 11.01 -9.00
N ILE A 28 -3.13 10.49 -7.98
CA ILE A 28 -2.60 10.45 -6.61
C ILE A 28 -1.38 9.52 -6.51
N LEU A 29 -1.46 8.31 -7.06
CA LEU A 29 -0.35 7.34 -6.99
C LEU A 29 0.91 7.86 -7.66
N ARG A 30 0.80 8.53 -8.80
CA ARG A 30 1.92 9.19 -9.49
C ARG A 30 2.62 10.23 -8.63
N LYS A 31 1.86 10.95 -7.81
CA LYS A 31 2.37 12.03 -6.92
C LYS A 31 2.85 11.53 -5.56
N THR A 32 2.58 10.27 -5.23
CA THR A 32 2.93 9.66 -3.94
C THR A 32 3.88 8.47 -4.13
N VAL A 33 3.34 7.28 -4.30
CA VAL A 33 4.11 6.03 -4.34
C VAL A 33 5.15 6.04 -5.46
N TYR A 34 4.80 6.54 -6.64
CA TYR A 34 5.67 6.52 -7.82
C TYR A 34 6.55 7.77 -7.98
N ALA A 35 6.34 8.80 -7.19
CA ALA A 35 7.19 10.00 -7.19
C ALA A 35 8.44 9.86 -6.30
N ASN A 36 8.56 8.78 -5.55
CA ASN A 36 9.63 8.60 -4.58
C ASN A 36 10.89 8.01 -5.24
N GLU A 37 12.01 8.71 -5.08
CA GLU A 37 13.34 8.28 -5.56
C GLU A 37 14.20 7.68 -4.43
N GLY A 38 13.69 7.54 -3.22
CA GLY A 38 14.43 7.10 -2.04
C GLY A 38 14.40 5.58 -1.78
N ASN A 39 15.29 5.12 -0.92
CA ASN A 39 15.28 3.76 -0.37
C ASN A 39 14.24 3.66 0.75
N TYR A 40 13.02 3.35 0.38
CA TYR A 40 11.93 3.07 1.30
C TYR A 40 11.66 1.57 1.34
N GLU A 41 11.56 1.00 2.54
CA GLU A 41 11.19 -0.38 2.77
C GLU A 41 10.01 -0.44 3.76
N SER A 42 9.02 -1.25 3.45
CA SER A 42 7.89 -1.45 4.36
C SER A 42 8.34 -2.13 5.67
N ALA A 43 7.77 -1.73 6.79
CA ALA A 43 8.00 -2.36 8.09
C ALA A 43 7.68 -3.87 8.10
N ILE A 44 6.83 -4.36 7.19
CA ILE A 44 6.51 -5.79 7.06
C ILE A 44 7.63 -6.56 6.36
N THR A 45 8.29 -5.95 5.37
CA THR A 45 9.37 -6.60 4.60
C THR A 45 10.75 -6.32 5.18
N ALA A 46 10.88 -5.26 5.97
CA ALA A 46 12.11 -4.90 6.65
C ALA A 46 12.47 -5.91 7.74
N ARG A 47 13.76 -5.97 8.09
CA ARG A 47 14.21 -6.75 9.24
C ARG A 47 13.49 -6.27 10.51
N PRO A 48 12.88 -7.17 11.31
CA PRO A 48 12.20 -6.78 12.55
C PRO A 48 13.09 -5.95 13.47
N THR A 49 12.60 -4.78 13.88
CA THR A 49 13.30 -3.84 14.76
C THR A 49 12.28 -2.95 15.49
N PHE A 50 12.68 -2.43 16.66
CA PHE A 50 11.94 -1.36 17.36
C PHE A 50 12.39 0.04 16.93
N GLU A 51 13.39 0.13 16.05
CA GLU A 51 13.92 1.38 15.56
C GLU A 51 13.26 1.77 14.22
N LYS A 52 13.29 3.07 13.90
CA LYS A 52 12.77 3.59 12.62
C LYS A 52 13.58 3.17 11.40
N HIS A 53 14.85 2.79 11.61
CA HIS A 53 15.79 2.50 10.55
C HIS A 53 16.45 1.16 10.80
N ASN A 54 16.69 0.41 9.75
CA ASN A 54 17.66 -0.65 9.74
C ASN A 54 18.93 -0.18 8.98
N ASN A 55 19.99 -0.99 8.94
CA ASN A 55 21.26 -0.60 8.33
C ASN A 55 21.21 -0.35 6.82
N TRP A 56 20.10 -0.68 6.13
CA TRP A 56 20.00 -0.69 4.66
C TRP A 56 18.86 0.15 4.13
N ALA A 57 17.77 0.33 4.87
CA ALA A 57 16.59 1.02 4.41
C ALA A 57 15.92 1.81 5.53
N TYR A 58 15.19 2.83 5.12
CA TYR A 58 14.37 3.64 6.00
C TYR A 58 12.94 3.14 5.93
N THR A 59 12.27 3.04 7.09
CA THR A 59 10.84 2.73 7.18
C THR A 59 9.97 3.99 7.25
N ASP A 60 10.57 5.18 7.14
CA ASP A 60 9.81 6.43 7.07
C ASP A 60 9.10 6.53 5.72
N ILE A 61 7.78 6.75 5.75
CA ILE A 61 6.97 6.89 4.54
C ILE A 61 7.26 8.27 3.91
N PRO A 62 7.74 8.33 2.66
CA PRO A 62 8.19 9.58 2.04
C PRO A 62 7.06 10.46 1.47
N TYR A 63 5.80 10.11 1.71
CA TYR A 63 4.59 10.79 1.25
C TYR A 63 3.50 10.70 2.31
N ASP A 64 2.40 11.43 2.13
CA ASP A 64 1.24 11.31 3.01
C ASP A 64 0.50 9.98 2.74
N PRO A 65 0.49 9.03 3.71
CA PRO A 65 -0.18 7.74 3.54
C PRO A 65 -1.71 7.87 3.39
N VAL A 66 -2.31 8.97 3.86
CA VAL A 66 -3.74 9.24 3.71
C VAL A 66 -4.12 9.43 2.24
N GLU A 67 -3.24 9.99 1.42
CA GLU A 67 -3.47 10.13 -0.01
C GLU A 67 -3.55 8.75 -0.71
N VAL A 68 -2.73 7.79 -0.31
CA VAL A 68 -2.79 6.42 -0.87
C VAL A 68 -4.11 5.72 -0.48
N ILE A 69 -4.63 5.98 0.72
CA ILE A 69 -5.96 5.50 1.12
C ILE A 69 -7.05 6.12 0.22
N LYS A 70 -6.95 7.40 -0.13
CA LYS A 70 -7.89 8.03 -1.07
C LYS A 70 -7.80 7.40 -2.46
N ALA A 71 -6.59 7.15 -2.97
CA ALA A 71 -6.40 6.47 -4.24
C ALA A 71 -7.06 5.09 -4.24
N TRP A 72 -6.88 4.31 -3.18
CA TRP A 72 -7.52 3.00 -3.06
C TRP A 72 -9.05 3.10 -3.01
N LYS A 73 -9.60 4.07 -2.29
CA LYS A 73 -11.05 4.33 -2.28
C LYS A 73 -11.60 4.69 -3.67
N TYR A 74 -10.86 5.45 -4.46
CA TYR A 74 -11.23 5.72 -5.84
C TYR A 74 -11.22 4.45 -6.70
N LEU A 75 -10.21 3.59 -6.56
CA LEU A 75 -10.21 2.30 -7.23
C LEU A 75 -11.44 1.46 -6.82
N LEU A 76 -11.76 1.38 -5.53
CA LEU A 76 -12.94 0.66 -5.05
C LEU A 76 -14.26 1.15 -5.66
N GLN A 77 -14.39 2.46 -5.95
CA GLN A 77 -15.58 3.01 -6.63
C GLN A 77 -15.77 2.50 -8.07
N ALA A 78 -14.70 2.03 -8.70
CA ALA A 78 -14.74 1.46 -10.04
C ALA A 78 -15.04 -0.06 -10.06
N ALA A 79 -15.16 -0.71 -8.89
CA ALA A 79 -15.26 -2.16 -8.77
C ALA A 79 -16.41 -2.79 -9.55
N ASP A 80 -17.61 -2.17 -9.54
CA ASP A 80 -18.77 -2.68 -10.26
C ASP A 80 -18.57 -2.66 -11.78
N ARG A 81 -17.80 -1.70 -12.29
CA ARG A 81 -17.54 -1.52 -13.72
C ARG A 81 -16.35 -2.34 -14.21
N LEU A 82 -15.28 -2.39 -13.42
CA LEU A 82 -13.98 -2.94 -13.82
C LEU A 82 -13.63 -4.26 -13.14
N GLY A 83 -14.42 -4.76 -12.19
CA GLY A 83 -14.12 -5.93 -11.37
C GLY A 83 -13.87 -7.23 -12.14
N LYS A 84 -14.27 -7.30 -13.43
CA LYS A 84 -13.95 -8.42 -14.33
C LYS A 84 -12.62 -8.27 -15.06
N ASN A 85 -12.02 -7.06 -15.08
CA ASN A 85 -10.76 -6.81 -15.73
C ASN A 85 -9.60 -7.31 -14.85
N PRO A 86 -8.73 -8.21 -15.35
CA PRO A 86 -7.66 -8.80 -14.52
C PRO A 86 -6.60 -7.78 -14.11
N CYS A 87 -6.30 -6.79 -14.97
CA CYS A 87 -5.33 -5.74 -14.65
C CYS A 87 -5.86 -4.84 -13.53
N TYR A 88 -7.16 -4.50 -13.58
CA TYR A 88 -7.79 -3.73 -12.52
C TYR A 88 -7.76 -4.47 -11.17
N ARG A 89 -8.10 -5.76 -11.16
CA ARG A 89 -8.06 -6.57 -9.94
C ARG A 89 -6.65 -6.64 -9.34
N TYR A 90 -5.65 -6.82 -10.20
CA TYR A 90 -4.26 -6.80 -9.77
C TYR A 90 -3.88 -5.47 -9.12
N ASP A 91 -4.20 -4.35 -9.78
CA ASP A 91 -3.85 -3.02 -9.28
C ASP A 91 -4.61 -2.67 -8.00
N LEU A 92 -5.88 -3.07 -7.88
CA LEU A 92 -6.68 -2.86 -6.67
C LEU A 92 -6.04 -3.55 -5.45
N ILE A 93 -5.57 -4.79 -5.62
CA ILE A 93 -4.90 -5.55 -4.57
C ILE A 93 -3.52 -4.94 -4.27
N LEU A 94 -2.75 -4.59 -5.30
CA LEU A 94 -1.43 -3.99 -5.15
C LEU A 94 -1.48 -2.67 -4.35
N VAL A 95 -2.44 -1.81 -4.65
CA VAL A 95 -2.64 -0.55 -3.92
C VAL A 95 -3.17 -0.81 -2.50
N GLY A 96 -4.09 -1.76 -2.32
CA GLY A 96 -4.52 -2.20 -0.99
C GLY A 96 -3.37 -2.71 -0.14
N LYS A 97 -2.50 -3.55 -0.70
CA LYS A 97 -1.26 -3.99 -0.05
C LYS A 97 -0.40 -2.79 0.39
N GLN A 98 -0.26 -1.76 -0.46
CA GLN A 98 0.52 -0.56 -0.11
C GLN A 98 -0.13 0.21 1.05
N VAL A 99 -1.45 0.32 1.09
CA VAL A 99 -2.18 0.93 2.22
C VAL A 99 -1.90 0.19 3.52
N LEU A 100 -2.01 -1.14 3.52
CA LEU A 100 -1.73 -1.97 4.69
C LEU A 100 -0.26 -1.87 5.11
N ALA A 101 0.67 -1.85 4.17
CA ALA A 101 2.10 -1.70 4.43
C ALA A 101 2.44 -0.34 5.07
N ASN A 102 1.80 0.75 4.62
CA ASN A 102 1.94 2.07 5.23
C ASN A 102 1.41 2.06 6.67
N TYR A 103 0.26 1.43 6.89
CA TYR A 103 -0.33 1.32 8.23
C TYR A 103 0.53 0.48 9.17
N ALA A 104 1.10 -0.62 8.68
CA ALA A 104 2.05 -1.44 9.43
C ALA A 104 3.25 -0.63 9.92
N THR A 105 3.78 0.26 9.09
CA THR A 105 4.88 1.15 9.47
C THR A 105 4.48 2.09 10.61
N ILE A 106 3.26 2.64 10.56
CA ILE A 106 2.74 3.50 11.63
C ILE A 106 2.58 2.73 12.96
N ILE A 107 2.04 1.51 12.90
CA ILE A 107 1.89 0.66 14.09
C ILE A 107 3.25 0.23 14.65
N GLN A 108 4.19 -0.12 13.78
CA GLN A 108 5.55 -0.49 14.19
C GLN A 108 6.23 0.63 14.98
N GLN A 109 6.08 1.87 14.52
CA GLN A 109 6.61 3.02 15.25
C GLN A 109 5.94 3.21 16.61
N LYS A 110 4.63 2.96 16.72
CA LYS A 110 3.89 3.03 17.99
C LYS A 110 4.40 1.98 18.98
N PHE A 111 4.42 0.70 18.62
CA PHE A 111 4.89 -0.31 19.56
C PHE A 111 6.39 -0.21 19.86
N GLY A 112 7.19 0.35 18.95
CA GLY A 112 8.57 0.70 19.24
C GLY A 112 8.68 1.77 20.33
N GLU A 113 7.83 2.79 20.32
CA GLU A 113 7.75 3.79 21.38
C GLU A 113 7.20 3.21 22.69
N ASP A 114 6.15 2.40 22.65
CA ASP A 114 5.60 1.71 23.81
C ASP A 114 6.66 0.85 24.51
N TYR A 115 7.50 0.17 23.74
CA TYR A 115 8.62 -0.60 24.27
C TYR A 115 9.66 0.28 24.99
N ARG A 116 10.03 1.42 24.40
CA ARG A 116 10.98 2.37 24.99
C ARG A 116 10.45 3.02 26.26
N THR A 117 9.16 3.35 26.28
CA THR A 117 8.49 3.95 27.45
C THR A 117 8.04 2.92 28.48
N LYS A 118 8.21 1.61 28.20
CA LYS A 118 7.78 0.49 29.06
C LYS A 118 6.28 0.44 29.31
N ASP A 119 5.48 0.94 28.35
CA ASP A 119 4.02 0.84 28.38
C ASP A 119 3.58 -0.55 27.88
N LEU A 120 3.60 -1.54 28.78
CA LEU A 120 3.25 -2.92 28.45
C LEU A 120 1.82 -3.10 27.91
N PRO A 121 0.79 -2.44 28.45
CA PRO A 121 -0.56 -2.51 27.89
C PRO A 121 -0.65 -1.99 26.46
N ALA A 122 -0.05 -0.83 26.16
CA ALA A 122 -0.02 -0.26 24.82
C ALA A 122 0.79 -1.15 23.86
N PHE A 123 1.97 -1.58 24.28
CA PHE A 123 2.80 -2.51 23.51
C PHE A 123 2.05 -3.79 23.13
N THR A 124 1.37 -4.42 24.08
CA THR A 124 0.61 -5.66 23.83
C THR A 124 -0.52 -5.43 22.82
N ARG A 125 -1.23 -4.31 22.93
CA ARG A 125 -2.31 -3.95 21.99
C ARG A 125 -1.75 -3.69 20.58
N ASN A 126 -0.75 -2.82 20.46
CA ASN A 126 -0.22 -2.40 19.16
C ASN A 126 0.56 -3.54 18.47
N SER A 127 1.25 -4.41 19.22
CA SER A 127 1.89 -5.60 18.66
C SER A 127 0.87 -6.60 18.12
N ARG A 128 -0.25 -6.79 18.81
CA ARG A 128 -1.35 -7.65 18.32
C ARG A 128 -1.95 -7.10 17.04
N GLU A 129 -2.24 -5.79 17.00
CA GLU A 129 -2.76 -5.12 15.81
C GLU A 129 -1.81 -5.28 14.62
N PHE A 130 -0.49 -5.23 14.85
CA PHE A 130 0.50 -5.48 13.80
C PHE A 130 0.44 -6.92 13.26
N MET A 131 0.24 -7.92 14.12
CA MET A 131 0.11 -9.31 13.70
C MET A 131 -1.20 -9.53 12.91
N GLU A 132 -2.31 -8.99 13.39
CA GLU A 132 -3.60 -9.03 12.69
C GLU A 132 -3.50 -8.40 11.29
N LEU A 133 -2.75 -7.32 11.16
CA LEU A 133 -2.52 -6.67 9.88
C LEU A 133 -1.71 -7.53 8.89
N ILE A 134 -0.78 -8.35 9.38
CA ILE A 134 -0.06 -9.32 8.53
C ILE A 134 -1.04 -10.37 8.00
N ASP A 135 -1.94 -10.88 8.86
CA ASP A 135 -2.96 -11.84 8.46
C ASP A 135 -3.93 -11.23 7.43
N ASP A 136 -4.39 -9.99 7.64
CA ASP A 136 -5.23 -9.24 6.68
C ASP A 136 -4.53 -9.06 5.32
N MET A 137 -3.23 -8.80 5.34
CA MET A 137 -2.44 -8.65 4.11
C MET A 137 -2.30 -10.00 3.37
N ASP A 138 -2.06 -11.09 4.09
CA ASP A 138 -1.99 -12.43 3.51
C ASP A 138 -3.33 -12.82 2.88
N GLU A 139 -4.44 -12.56 3.58
CA GLU A 139 -5.79 -12.80 3.04
C GLU A 139 -6.05 -11.97 1.77
N LEU A 140 -5.75 -10.67 1.79
CA LEU A 140 -5.90 -9.80 0.62
C LEU A 140 -5.09 -10.31 -0.58
N MET A 141 -3.82 -10.62 -0.37
CA MET A 141 -2.93 -11.09 -1.43
C MET A 141 -3.33 -12.49 -1.92
N GLY A 142 -3.82 -13.35 -1.03
CA GLY A 142 -4.35 -14.68 -1.35
C GLY A 142 -5.53 -14.68 -2.33
N THR A 143 -6.21 -13.55 -2.51
CA THR A 143 -7.33 -13.42 -3.45
C THR A 143 -6.94 -13.38 -4.93
N HIS A 144 -5.64 -13.27 -5.25
CA HIS A 144 -5.17 -13.17 -6.64
C HIS A 144 -3.93 -14.03 -6.88
N GLU A 145 -3.98 -14.87 -7.93
CA GLU A 145 -2.93 -15.84 -8.25
C GLU A 145 -1.53 -15.25 -8.46
N ALA A 146 -1.44 -14.01 -8.93
CA ALA A 146 -0.16 -13.33 -9.17
C ALA A 146 0.66 -13.09 -7.87
N PHE A 147 0.02 -13.18 -6.70
CA PHE A 147 0.68 -13.00 -5.41
C PHE A 147 0.91 -14.31 -4.65
N LEU A 148 0.51 -15.45 -5.21
CA LEU A 148 0.71 -16.75 -4.60
C LEU A 148 2.08 -17.32 -4.92
N LEU A 149 2.83 -17.73 -3.88
CA LEU A 149 4.10 -18.41 -4.05
C LEU A 149 3.86 -19.87 -4.51
N GLY A 150 4.59 -20.32 -5.52
CA GLY A 150 4.62 -21.73 -5.93
C GLY A 150 3.51 -22.18 -6.90
N LYS A 151 2.88 -21.25 -7.60
CA LYS A 151 1.98 -21.56 -8.73
C LYS A 151 2.62 -21.23 -10.05
#